data_10615958cc10c68c14c0f92a3fa5ed4f
#
_entry.id   10615958cc10c68c14c0f92a3fa5ed4f
#
_cell.length_a   1.000
_cell.length_b   1.000
_cell.length_c   1.000
_cell.angle_alpha   90.00
_cell.angle_beta   90.00
_cell.angle_gamma   90.00
#
_symmetry.space_group_name_H-M   'P 1'
#
loop_
_entity.id
_entity.type
_entity.pdbx_description
1 polymer ?
#
loop_
_entity_poly.entity_id
_entity_poly.type
_entity_poly.pdbx_seq_one_letter_code
_entity_poly.pdbx_strand_id
1 'polypeptide(L)'
;MWTVPPLLIVLVAAAYPLLRVCLESTKVGDTQRGWSTWSEVLASPMFRDALWRTVSIAVTSTAGCLVLGMFLAIVLAFVPFPGSRVVGRLIDTVLALPSFLITLAFTFLYGSAGAVNAAISSLTGATSSALNFLYTPVGVIAAEITFFTPFVVRPLLASFAVLPRPQLDVAASLGASPLRVLRSIVMPEAWPALMAGGSLVLLLTLNEFGIVLFTGAKGVITLPVLIYTRGIVTFDLPGAAVIATVQIALSLMLYGLYRMVFARLMSGRGRGDADVVVEPAK
;
A
#
# COMPACT_ATOMS: atom_id res chain seq x y z
N MET A 1 -36.22 8.19 3.91
CA MET A 1 -36.28 7.79 5.33
C MET A 1 -35.65 6.41 5.64
N TRP A 2 -35.63 5.45 4.71
CA TRP A 2 -35.07 4.09 4.93
C TRP A 2 -33.55 4.01 5.00
N THR A 3 -32.82 5.04 4.58
CA THR A 3 -31.34 5.09 4.62
C THR A 3 -30.78 5.54 5.97
N VAL A 4 -31.59 6.16 6.82
CA VAL A 4 -31.15 6.72 8.13
C VAL A 4 -30.76 5.62 9.12
N PRO A 5 -31.54 4.55 9.34
CA PRO A 5 -31.17 3.51 10.30
C PRO A 5 -29.86 2.80 9.98
N PRO A 6 -29.58 2.33 8.74
CA PRO A 6 -28.32 1.68 8.43
C PRO A 6 -27.14 2.64 8.52
N LEU A 7 -27.31 3.90 8.15
CA LEU A 7 -26.27 4.91 8.23
C LEU A 7 -25.91 5.23 9.69
N LEU A 8 -26.91 5.28 10.57
CA LEU A 8 -26.73 5.51 12.00
C LEU A 8 -26.02 4.32 12.66
N ILE A 9 -26.38 3.08 12.29
CA ILE A 9 -25.70 1.87 12.76
C ILE A 9 -24.21 1.89 12.36
N VAL A 10 -23.91 2.17 11.11
CA VAL A 10 -22.52 2.24 10.60
C VAL A 10 -21.75 3.35 11.33
N LEU A 11 -22.36 4.52 11.51
CA LEU A 11 -21.74 5.65 12.22
C LEU A 11 -21.43 5.31 13.68
N VAL A 12 -22.39 4.70 14.38
CA VAL A 12 -22.18 4.28 15.80
C VAL A 12 -21.12 3.17 15.86
N ALA A 13 -21.19 2.17 14.98
CA ALA A 13 -20.24 1.06 14.95
C ALA A 13 -18.79 1.52 14.65
N ALA A 14 -18.62 2.60 13.89
CA ALA A 14 -17.31 3.18 13.61
C ALA A 14 -16.87 4.19 14.69
N ALA A 15 -17.77 5.10 15.10
CA ALA A 15 -17.43 6.17 16.02
C ALA A 15 -17.18 5.67 17.46
N TYR A 16 -17.96 4.70 17.91
CA TYR A 16 -17.85 4.20 19.28
C TYR A 16 -16.46 3.61 19.60
N PRO A 17 -15.88 2.68 18.81
CA PRO A 17 -14.53 2.19 19.06
C PRO A 17 -13.47 3.29 19.01
N LEU A 18 -13.58 4.23 18.06
CA LEU A 18 -12.63 5.34 17.96
C LEU A 18 -12.67 6.23 19.20
N LEU A 19 -13.87 6.58 19.68
CA LEU A 19 -14.05 7.33 20.91
C LEU A 19 -13.49 6.59 22.13
N ARG A 20 -13.71 5.27 22.20
CA ARG A 20 -13.17 4.44 23.28
C ARG A 20 -11.64 4.43 23.29
N VAL A 21 -10.99 4.30 22.12
CA VAL A 21 -9.53 4.39 22.02
C VAL A 21 -9.02 5.77 22.43
N CYS A 22 -9.66 6.85 21.96
CA CYS A 22 -9.30 8.21 22.37
C CYS A 22 -9.47 8.43 23.88
N LEU A 23 -10.55 7.91 24.48
CA LEU A 23 -10.77 8.00 25.93
C LEU A 23 -9.76 7.17 26.73
N GLU A 24 -9.41 5.97 26.24
CA GLU A 24 -8.40 5.12 26.86
C GLU A 24 -7.02 5.78 26.81
N SER A 25 -6.69 6.47 25.74
CA SER A 25 -5.42 7.20 25.59
C SER A 25 -5.22 8.33 26.60
N THR A 26 -6.29 8.80 27.25
CA THR A 26 -6.19 9.83 28.32
C THR A 26 -6.04 9.24 29.71
N LYS A 27 -5.97 7.92 29.87
CA LYS A 27 -5.76 7.28 31.17
C LYS A 27 -4.28 7.27 31.57
N VAL A 28 -4.06 7.39 32.85
CA VAL A 28 -2.75 7.24 33.51
C VAL A 28 -2.90 6.12 34.53
N GLY A 29 -2.33 4.94 34.23
CA GLY A 29 -2.63 3.73 35.01
C GLY A 29 -4.10 3.32 34.83
N ASP A 30 -4.67 2.67 35.85
CA ASP A 30 -6.01 2.06 35.75
C ASP A 30 -7.18 3.06 35.92
N THR A 31 -6.99 4.17 36.65
CA THR A 31 -8.11 5.01 37.11
C THR A 31 -7.95 6.51 36.92
N GLN A 32 -6.76 7.02 36.78
CA GLN A 32 -6.52 8.46 36.65
C GLN A 32 -6.57 8.90 35.18
N ARG A 33 -7.04 10.13 34.96
CA ARG A 33 -6.98 10.78 33.63
C ARG A 33 -5.89 11.83 33.61
N GLY A 34 -5.07 11.85 32.56
CA GLY A 34 -4.00 12.80 32.41
C GLY A 34 -3.25 12.66 31.08
N TRP A 35 -2.26 13.49 30.88
CA TRP A 35 -1.47 13.54 29.64
C TRP A 35 -0.06 12.96 29.81
N SER A 36 0.28 12.43 30.99
CA SER A 36 1.61 11.87 31.25
C SER A 36 1.94 10.68 30.35
N THR A 37 0.97 9.79 30.12
CA THR A 37 1.12 8.66 29.19
C THR A 37 1.46 9.12 27.76
N TRP A 38 0.86 10.24 27.30
CA TRP A 38 1.19 10.82 26.00
C TRP A 38 2.65 11.30 25.94
N SER A 39 3.08 12.06 26.96
CA SER A 39 4.45 12.56 27.00
C SER A 39 5.48 11.43 27.07
N GLU A 40 5.21 10.39 27.86
CA GLU A 40 6.05 9.22 27.99
C GLU A 40 6.17 8.46 26.66
N VAL A 41 5.04 8.13 26.02
CA VAL A 41 5.01 7.40 24.75
C VAL A 41 5.69 8.18 23.65
N LEU A 42 5.36 9.46 23.46
CA LEU A 42 5.93 10.29 22.38
C LEU A 42 7.42 10.57 22.57
N ALA A 43 7.90 10.65 23.82
CA ALA A 43 9.33 10.80 24.12
C ALA A 43 10.12 9.50 23.94
N SER A 44 9.46 8.35 23.90
CA SER A 44 10.10 7.02 23.79
C SER A 44 10.87 6.88 22.47
N PRO A 45 12.15 6.48 22.50
CA PRO A 45 12.90 6.16 21.29
C PRO A 45 12.22 5.07 20.45
N MET A 46 11.68 4.04 21.09
CA MET A 46 10.98 2.94 20.41
C MET A 46 9.79 3.43 19.61
N PHE A 47 9.00 4.38 20.13
CA PHE A 47 7.89 4.96 19.40
C PHE A 47 8.36 5.75 18.17
N ARG A 48 9.41 6.57 18.30
CA ARG A 48 9.95 7.37 17.18
C ARG A 48 10.51 6.47 16.07
N ASP A 49 11.21 5.41 16.45
CA ASP A 49 11.72 4.42 15.50
C ASP A 49 10.58 3.69 14.81
N ALA A 50 9.55 3.26 15.55
CA ALA A 50 8.37 2.61 14.98
C ALA A 50 7.60 3.54 14.04
N LEU A 51 7.43 4.82 14.38
CA LEU A 51 6.80 5.83 13.53
C LEU A 51 7.55 5.99 12.22
N TRP A 52 8.88 6.18 12.28
CA TRP A 52 9.73 6.30 11.11
C TRP A 52 9.67 5.06 10.23
N ARG A 53 9.76 3.86 10.84
CA ARG A 53 9.66 2.59 10.12
C ARG A 53 8.31 2.42 9.44
N THR A 54 7.21 2.74 10.12
CA THR A 54 5.86 2.67 9.54
C THR A 54 5.76 3.55 8.30
N VAL A 55 6.16 4.82 8.40
CA VAL A 55 6.07 5.75 7.27
C VAL A 55 7.00 5.34 6.13
N SER A 56 8.27 5.01 6.43
CA SER A 56 9.25 4.67 5.41
C SER A 56 8.88 3.39 4.66
N ILE A 57 8.46 2.34 5.37
CA ILE A 57 8.02 1.08 4.74
C ILE A 57 6.76 1.34 3.91
N ALA A 58 5.73 1.98 4.47
CA ALA A 58 4.47 2.21 3.76
C ALA A 58 4.67 3.04 2.48
N VAL A 59 5.44 4.12 2.53
CA VAL A 59 5.72 4.95 1.35
C VAL A 59 6.53 4.19 0.30
N THR A 60 7.57 3.47 0.73
CA THR A 60 8.43 2.71 -0.19
C THR A 60 7.68 1.55 -0.84
N SER A 61 6.92 0.78 -0.05
CA SER A 61 6.09 -0.32 -0.55
C SER A 61 5.00 0.19 -1.50
N THR A 62 4.32 1.29 -1.15
CA THR A 62 3.33 1.91 -2.03
C THR A 62 3.96 2.34 -3.37
N ALA A 63 5.10 3.01 -3.34
CA ALA A 63 5.82 3.41 -4.56
C ALA A 63 6.20 2.19 -5.41
N GLY A 64 6.72 1.13 -4.77
CA GLY A 64 7.03 -0.14 -5.43
C GLY A 64 5.80 -0.79 -6.06
N CYS A 65 4.66 -0.83 -5.35
CA CYS A 65 3.40 -1.35 -5.87
C CYS A 65 2.87 -0.53 -7.05
N LEU A 66 3.00 0.80 -7.02
CA LEU A 66 2.59 1.66 -8.14
C LEU A 66 3.43 1.39 -9.38
N VAL A 67 4.75 1.28 -9.23
CA VAL A 67 5.66 1.01 -10.36
C VAL A 67 5.43 -0.39 -10.92
N LEU A 68 5.48 -1.41 -10.07
CA LEU A 68 5.31 -2.82 -10.48
C LEU A 68 3.88 -3.07 -10.99
N GLY A 69 2.87 -2.54 -10.30
CA GLY A 69 1.47 -2.68 -10.68
C GLY A 69 1.14 -2.03 -12.02
N MET A 70 1.67 -0.82 -12.27
CA MET A 70 1.54 -0.16 -13.57
C MET A 70 2.22 -0.97 -14.68
N PHE A 71 3.45 -1.45 -14.46
CA PHE A 71 4.17 -2.29 -15.41
C PHE A 71 3.38 -3.56 -15.75
N LEU A 72 2.94 -4.29 -14.73
CA LEU A 72 2.17 -5.54 -14.92
C LEU A 72 0.84 -5.27 -15.62
N ALA A 73 0.12 -4.21 -15.26
CA ALA A 73 -1.14 -3.86 -15.88
C ALA A 73 -0.98 -3.52 -17.38
N ILE A 74 0.07 -2.76 -17.74
CA ILE A 74 0.39 -2.46 -19.14
C ILE A 74 0.71 -3.74 -19.91
N VAL A 75 1.57 -4.60 -19.36
CA VAL A 75 1.94 -5.87 -20.01
C VAL A 75 0.71 -6.75 -20.21
N LEU A 76 -0.13 -6.92 -19.18
CA LEU A 76 -1.33 -7.76 -19.26
C LEU A 76 -2.40 -7.21 -20.21
N ALA A 77 -2.51 -5.88 -20.34
CA ALA A 77 -3.54 -5.25 -21.16
C ALA A 77 -3.14 -5.13 -22.65
N PHE A 78 -1.86 -4.84 -22.94
CA PHE A 78 -1.44 -4.44 -24.27
C PHE A 78 -0.41 -5.36 -24.93
N VAL A 79 0.24 -6.26 -24.18
CA VAL A 79 1.20 -7.20 -24.76
C VAL A 79 0.56 -8.58 -24.90
N PRO A 80 0.31 -9.06 -26.15
CA PRO A 80 -0.20 -10.42 -26.35
C PRO A 80 0.89 -11.45 -26.10
N PHE A 81 0.71 -12.28 -25.07
CA PHE A 81 1.60 -13.42 -24.81
C PHE A 81 0.79 -14.65 -24.37
N PRO A 82 1.27 -15.89 -24.67
CA PRO A 82 0.61 -17.09 -24.22
C PRO A 82 0.67 -17.16 -22.68
N GLY A 83 -0.46 -17.48 -22.04
CA GLY A 83 -0.53 -17.56 -20.57
C GLY A 83 -0.93 -16.28 -19.83
N SER A 84 -1.19 -15.17 -20.50
CA SER A 84 -1.64 -13.91 -19.87
C SER A 84 -2.84 -14.10 -18.94
N ARG A 85 -3.80 -14.96 -19.32
CA ARG A 85 -4.96 -15.33 -18.48
C ARG A 85 -4.57 -16.07 -17.20
N VAL A 86 -3.54 -16.93 -17.29
CA VAL A 86 -3.03 -17.66 -16.11
C VAL A 86 -2.36 -16.71 -15.15
N VAL A 87 -1.51 -15.81 -15.65
CA VAL A 87 -0.87 -14.76 -14.84
C VAL A 87 -1.93 -13.90 -14.16
N GLY A 88 -2.96 -13.47 -14.89
CA GLY A 88 -4.07 -12.70 -14.30
C GLY A 88 -4.76 -13.45 -13.16
N ARG A 89 -5.03 -14.76 -13.32
CA ARG A 89 -5.63 -15.59 -12.25
C ARG A 89 -4.70 -15.79 -11.06
N LEU A 90 -3.39 -15.93 -11.29
CA LEU A 90 -2.41 -16.00 -10.19
C LEU A 90 -2.38 -14.72 -9.37
N ILE A 91 -2.42 -13.56 -10.04
CA ILE A 91 -2.53 -12.26 -9.37
C ILE A 91 -3.81 -12.20 -8.52
N ASP A 92 -4.94 -12.72 -9.03
CA ASP A 92 -6.19 -12.78 -8.26
C ASP A 92 -6.11 -13.70 -7.05
N THR A 93 -5.39 -14.79 -7.15
CA THR A 93 -5.22 -15.75 -6.05
C THR A 93 -4.54 -15.07 -4.86
N VAL A 94 -3.58 -14.15 -5.09
CA VAL A 94 -2.92 -13.41 -4.02
C VAL A 94 -3.92 -12.57 -3.22
N LEU A 95 -4.94 -11.99 -3.86
CA LEU A 95 -5.97 -11.20 -3.18
C LEU A 95 -6.83 -12.02 -2.20
N ALA A 96 -6.91 -13.32 -2.38
CA ALA A 96 -7.68 -14.22 -1.52
C ALA A 96 -6.87 -14.74 -0.33
N LEU A 97 -5.55 -14.52 -0.30
CA LEU A 97 -4.68 -15.03 0.76
C LEU A 97 -4.58 -14.03 1.92
N PRO A 98 -4.49 -14.50 3.18
CA PRO A 98 -4.06 -13.65 4.29
C PRO A 98 -2.63 -13.11 4.08
N SER A 99 -2.39 -11.86 4.45
CA SER A 99 -1.10 -11.17 4.20
C SER A 99 0.11 -11.91 4.79
N PHE A 100 -0.02 -12.52 5.96
CA PHE A 100 1.09 -13.24 6.59
C PHE A 100 1.55 -14.48 5.82
N LEU A 101 0.72 -15.07 4.94
CA LEU A 101 1.12 -16.23 4.14
C LEU A 101 2.21 -15.88 3.12
N ILE A 102 2.27 -14.64 2.65
CA ILE A 102 3.36 -14.21 1.78
C ILE A 102 4.70 -14.29 2.50
N THR A 103 4.73 -13.98 3.80
CA THR A 103 5.94 -14.08 4.62
C THR A 103 6.43 -15.52 4.73
N LEU A 104 5.51 -16.48 4.90
CA LEU A 104 5.88 -17.90 4.90
C LEU A 104 6.44 -18.32 3.54
N ALA A 105 5.80 -17.93 2.43
CA ALA A 105 6.30 -18.20 1.09
C ALA A 105 7.69 -17.59 0.87
N PHE A 106 7.92 -16.35 1.33
CA PHE A 106 9.22 -15.71 1.26
C PHE A 106 10.27 -16.44 2.11
N THR A 107 9.90 -16.93 3.28
CA THR A 107 10.80 -17.73 4.14
C THR A 107 11.20 -19.04 3.46
N PHE A 108 10.26 -19.74 2.83
CA PHE A 108 10.57 -20.97 2.08
C PHE A 108 11.42 -20.70 0.83
N LEU A 109 11.25 -19.55 0.19
CA LEU A 109 12.01 -19.21 -1.01
C LEU A 109 13.37 -18.57 -0.69
N TYR A 110 13.39 -17.55 0.16
CA TYR A 110 14.53 -16.65 0.38
C TYR A 110 15.16 -16.74 1.78
N GLY A 111 14.61 -17.58 2.66
CA GLY A 111 15.20 -17.82 3.97
C GLY A 111 16.63 -18.40 3.87
N SER A 112 17.38 -18.41 4.95
CA SER A 112 18.76 -18.91 4.95
C SER A 112 18.90 -20.35 4.44
N ALA A 113 17.91 -21.19 4.71
CA ALA A 113 17.77 -22.57 4.17
C ALA A 113 16.72 -22.67 3.05
N GLY A 114 16.32 -21.53 2.47
CA GLY A 114 15.28 -21.47 1.44
C GLY A 114 15.77 -22.00 0.09
N ALA A 115 14.79 -22.31 -0.78
CA ALA A 115 15.02 -22.95 -2.07
C ALA A 115 16.02 -22.17 -2.97
N VAL A 116 15.95 -20.82 -2.96
CA VAL A 116 16.84 -19.99 -3.78
C VAL A 116 18.29 -20.05 -3.24
N ASN A 117 18.47 -19.94 -1.92
CA ASN A 117 19.80 -20.07 -1.32
C ASN A 117 20.40 -21.47 -1.51
N ALA A 118 19.57 -22.54 -1.40
CA ALA A 118 19.99 -23.89 -1.68
C ALA A 118 20.42 -24.08 -3.16
N ALA A 119 19.66 -23.51 -4.11
CA ALA A 119 20.02 -23.55 -5.53
C ALA A 119 21.33 -22.79 -5.81
N ILE A 120 21.51 -21.58 -5.26
CA ILE A 120 22.76 -20.82 -5.41
C ILE A 120 23.94 -21.59 -4.81
N SER A 121 23.78 -22.14 -3.61
CA SER A 121 24.82 -22.93 -2.94
C SER A 121 25.23 -24.17 -3.76
N SER A 122 24.27 -24.87 -4.35
CA SER A 122 24.55 -26.04 -5.22
C SER A 122 25.30 -25.67 -6.50
N LEU A 123 25.05 -24.46 -7.06
CA LEU A 123 25.68 -24.00 -8.29
C LEU A 123 27.06 -23.37 -8.05
N THR A 124 27.25 -22.71 -6.91
CA THR A 124 28.48 -21.94 -6.63
C THR A 124 29.43 -22.63 -5.65
N GLY A 125 29.00 -23.69 -4.97
CA GLY A 125 29.74 -24.33 -3.88
C GLY A 125 29.83 -23.47 -2.61
N ALA A 126 29.07 -22.37 -2.52
CA ALA A 126 29.10 -21.49 -1.36
C ALA A 126 28.47 -22.16 -0.12
N THR A 127 29.15 -22.07 1.02
CA THR A 127 28.70 -22.64 2.30
C THR A 127 27.83 -21.66 3.11
N SER A 128 27.78 -20.39 2.72
CA SER A 128 26.96 -19.37 3.37
C SER A 128 25.76 -18.98 2.49
N SER A 129 24.67 -18.54 3.11
CA SER A 129 23.50 -18.03 2.38
C SER A 129 23.88 -16.77 1.58
N ALA A 130 23.74 -16.84 0.25
CA ALA A 130 24.06 -15.74 -0.66
C ALA A 130 23.06 -14.58 -0.52
N LEU A 131 21.80 -14.90 -0.25
CA LEU A 131 20.72 -13.92 -0.04
C LEU A 131 20.33 -13.89 1.45
N ASN A 132 20.56 -12.76 2.08
CA ASN A 132 20.24 -12.55 3.51
C ASN A 132 19.43 -11.26 3.73
N PHE A 133 18.53 -10.93 2.79
CA PHE A 133 17.74 -9.70 2.88
C PHE A 133 16.40 -9.89 3.61
N LEU A 134 15.91 -11.13 3.72
CA LEU A 134 14.56 -11.42 4.20
C LEU A 134 14.27 -10.82 5.58
N TYR A 135 15.21 -10.97 6.52
CA TYR A 135 15.07 -10.48 7.90
C TYR A 135 15.51 -9.03 8.08
N THR A 136 15.36 -8.23 7.03
CA THR A 136 15.71 -6.80 7.01
C THR A 136 14.48 -5.98 6.56
N PRO A 137 14.51 -4.64 6.68
CA PRO A 137 13.45 -3.79 6.13
C PRO A 137 13.19 -4.03 4.64
N VAL A 138 14.22 -4.39 3.86
CA VAL A 138 14.09 -4.69 2.42
C VAL A 138 13.24 -5.93 2.19
N GLY A 139 13.39 -6.97 3.03
CA GLY A 139 12.57 -8.18 2.95
C GLY A 139 11.09 -7.91 3.22
N VAL A 140 10.80 -7.09 4.24
CA VAL A 140 9.43 -6.64 4.55
C VAL A 140 8.84 -5.87 3.36
N ILE A 141 9.57 -4.88 2.83
CA ILE A 141 9.13 -4.08 1.67
C ILE A 141 8.89 -4.97 0.45
N ALA A 142 9.78 -5.93 0.16
CA ALA A 142 9.61 -6.85 -0.96
C ALA A 142 8.37 -7.73 -0.81
N ALA A 143 8.11 -8.24 0.40
CA ALA A 143 6.91 -9.02 0.71
C ALA A 143 5.63 -8.18 0.56
N GLU A 144 5.62 -6.95 1.08
CA GLU A 144 4.50 -6.02 0.93
C GLU A 144 4.26 -5.66 -0.54
N ILE A 145 5.30 -5.33 -1.31
CA ILE A 145 5.17 -5.05 -2.74
C ILE A 145 4.54 -6.25 -3.46
N THR A 146 5.03 -7.47 -3.18
CA THR A 146 4.49 -8.67 -3.82
C THR A 146 3.03 -8.89 -3.46
N PHE A 147 2.66 -8.68 -2.20
CA PHE A 147 1.30 -8.92 -1.73
C PHE A 147 0.31 -7.83 -2.17
N PHE A 148 0.70 -6.55 -2.12
CA PHE A 148 -0.20 -5.42 -2.38
C PHE A 148 -0.24 -4.97 -3.84
N THR A 149 0.68 -5.38 -4.71
CA THR A 149 0.68 -5.03 -6.15
C THR A 149 -0.65 -5.35 -6.86
N PRO A 150 -1.35 -6.46 -6.60
CA PRO A 150 -2.66 -6.75 -7.20
C PRO A 150 -3.72 -5.66 -6.98
N PHE A 151 -3.66 -4.94 -5.85
CA PHE A 151 -4.59 -3.84 -5.55
C PHE A 151 -4.37 -2.59 -6.43
N VAL A 152 -3.21 -2.50 -7.09
CA VAL A 152 -2.93 -1.49 -8.12
C VAL A 152 -3.27 -2.04 -9.51
N VAL A 153 -2.92 -3.30 -9.79
CA VAL A 153 -3.13 -3.94 -11.09
C VAL A 153 -4.61 -3.98 -11.48
N ARG A 154 -5.49 -4.34 -10.54
CA ARG A 154 -6.91 -4.53 -10.84
C ARG A 154 -7.65 -3.25 -11.24
N PRO A 155 -7.55 -2.13 -10.50
CA PRO A 155 -8.13 -0.86 -10.95
C PRO A 155 -7.59 -0.41 -12.31
N LEU A 156 -6.29 -0.61 -12.57
CA LEU A 156 -5.68 -0.26 -13.83
C LEU A 156 -6.21 -1.11 -14.99
N LEU A 157 -6.30 -2.42 -14.84
CA LEU A 157 -6.88 -3.31 -15.86
C LEU A 157 -8.34 -2.95 -16.14
N ALA A 158 -9.13 -2.61 -15.12
CA ALA A 158 -10.50 -2.14 -15.29
C ALA A 158 -10.54 -0.82 -16.09
N SER A 159 -9.66 0.12 -15.81
CA SER A 159 -9.53 1.38 -16.57
C SER A 159 -9.12 1.12 -18.01
N PHE A 160 -8.14 0.24 -18.25
CA PHE A 160 -7.70 -0.10 -19.61
C PHE A 160 -8.76 -0.85 -20.44
N ALA A 161 -9.63 -1.62 -19.78
CA ALA A 161 -10.71 -2.35 -20.47
C ALA A 161 -11.78 -1.44 -21.07
N VAL A 162 -11.95 -0.22 -20.55
CA VAL A 162 -12.93 0.77 -21.05
C VAL A 162 -12.32 1.76 -22.04
N LEU A 163 -11.02 1.70 -22.31
CA LEU A 163 -10.36 2.54 -23.33
C LEU A 163 -10.95 2.25 -24.73
N PRO A 164 -11.42 3.29 -25.45
CA PRO A 164 -11.95 3.10 -26.79
C PRO A 164 -10.86 2.66 -27.76
N ARG A 165 -10.96 1.44 -28.27
CA ARG A 165 -10.02 0.92 -29.28
C ARG A 165 -9.84 1.84 -30.50
N PRO A 166 -10.90 2.49 -31.03
CA PRO A 166 -10.75 3.42 -32.13
C PRO A 166 -9.75 4.56 -31.87
N GLN A 167 -9.61 5.03 -30.63
CA GLN A 167 -8.60 6.06 -30.30
C GLN A 167 -7.17 5.54 -30.49
N LEU A 168 -6.93 4.28 -30.12
CA LEU A 168 -5.63 3.63 -30.29
C LEU A 168 -5.32 3.38 -31.77
N ASP A 169 -6.34 2.96 -32.54
CA ASP A 169 -6.22 2.68 -33.96
C ASP A 169 -5.97 3.97 -34.78
N VAL A 170 -6.67 5.07 -34.45
CA VAL A 170 -6.44 6.38 -35.07
C VAL A 170 -5.03 6.89 -34.74
N ALA A 171 -4.58 6.78 -33.51
CA ALA A 171 -3.22 7.19 -33.15
C ALA A 171 -2.17 6.38 -33.93
N ALA A 172 -2.39 5.07 -34.07
CA ALA A 172 -1.51 4.20 -34.86
C ALA A 172 -1.50 4.58 -36.36
N SER A 173 -2.68 4.86 -36.93
CA SER A 173 -2.78 5.29 -38.35
C SER A 173 -2.14 6.65 -38.64
N LEU A 174 -2.08 7.52 -37.62
CA LEU A 174 -1.33 8.80 -37.68
C LEU A 174 0.18 8.61 -37.41
N GLY A 175 0.68 7.39 -37.33
CA GLY A 175 2.10 7.09 -37.13
C GLY A 175 2.62 7.30 -35.71
N ALA A 176 1.74 7.33 -34.70
CA ALA A 176 2.19 7.44 -33.33
C ALA A 176 2.93 6.16 -32.87
N SER A 177 4.14 6.32 -32.34
CA SER A 177 4.87 5.19 -31.75
C SER A 177 4.15 4.64 -30.51
N PRO A 178 4.32 3.34 -30.17
CA PRO A 178 3.69 2.75 -28.97
C PRO A 178 3.95 3.53 -27.69
N LEU A 179 5.15 4.07 -27.52
CA LEU A 179 5.49 4.89 -26.35
C LEU A 179 4.73 6.23 -26.35
N ARG A 180 4.45 6.82 -27.53
CA ARG A 180 3.66 8.04 -27.65
C ARG A 180 2.20 7.75 -27.28
N VAL A 181 1.62 6.65 -27.78
CA VAL A 181 0.27 6.19 -27.42
C VAL A 181 0.16 5.97 -25.91
N LEU A 182 1.13 5.28 -25.34
CA LEU A 182 1.19 5.04 -23.89
C LEU A 182 1.17 6.34 -23.10
N ARG A 183 2.01 7.32 -23.46
CA ARG A 183 2.13 8.58 -22.71
C ARG A 183 0.95 9.54 -22.93
N SER A 184 0.39 9.59 -24.15
CA SER A 184 -0.59 10.60 -24.53
C SER A 184 -2.03 10.14 -24.38
N ILE A 185 -2.29 8.82 -24.40
CA ILE A 185 -3.64 8.26 -24.30
C ILE A 185 -3.77 7.39 -23.05
N VAL A 186 -2.96 6.34 -22.93
CA VAL A 186 -3.12 5.34 -21.86
C VAL A 186 -2.81 5.90 -20.47
N MET A 187 -1.70 6.63 -20.33
CA MET A 187 -1.30 7.17 -19.03
C MET A 187 -2.27 8.21 -18.45
N PRO A 188 -2.78 9.18 -19.22
CA PRO A 188 -3.79 10.11 -18.73
C PRO A 188 -5.04 9.41 -18.22
N GLU A 189 -5.55 8.42 -18.95
CA GLU A 189 -6.72 7.62 -18.55
C GLU A 189 -6.45 6.69 -17.37
N ALA A 190 -5.20 6.25 -17.18
CA ALA A 190 -4.80 5.40 -16.07
C ALA A 190 -4.70 6.16 -14.72
N TRP A 191 -4.51 7.49 -14.75
CA TRP A 191 -4.25 8.26 -13.54
C TRP A 191 -5.29 8.10 -12.44
N PRO A 192 -6.63 8.20 -12.70
CA PRO A 192 -7.63 8.04 -11.65
C PRO A 192 -7.57 6.64 -11.00
N ALA A 193 -7.37 5.60 -11.81
CA ALA A 193 -7.24 4.22 -11.33
C ALA A 193 -5.95 4.01 -10.52
N LEU A 194 -4.84 4.59 -10.98
CA LEU A 194 -3.56 4.56 -10.28
C LEU A 194 -3.65 5.26 -8.92
N MET A 195 -4.34 6.40 -8.86
CA MET A 195 -4.60 7.11 -7.61
C MET A 195 -5.45 6.30 -6.64
N ALA A 196 -6.52 5.69 -7.14
CA ALA A 196 -7.40 4.87 -6.32
C ALA A 196 -6.63 3.66 -5.75
N GLY A 197 -5.92 2.91 -6.60
CA GLY A 197 -5.10 1.79 -6.19
C GLY A 197 -3.99 2.19 -5.22
N GLY A 198 -3.26 3.25 -5.52
CA GLY A 198 -2.17 3.74 -4.66
C GLY A 198 -2.64 4.25 -3.31
N SER A 199 -3.78 4.96 -3.24
CA SER A 199 -4.35 5.39 -1.95
C SER A 199 -4.80 4.21 -1.09
N LEU A 200 -5.37 3.19 -1.72
CA LEU A 200 -5.74 1.95 -1.02
C LEU A 200 -4.50 1.22 -0.50
N VAL A 201 -3.49 1.03 -1.35
CA VAL A 201 -2.23 0.37 -0.95
C VAL A 201 -1.54 1.14 0.18
N LEU A 202 -1.48 2.48 0.12
CA LEU A 202 -0.90 3.28 1.19
C LEU A 202 -1.60 3.04 2.54
N LEU A 203 -2.93 2.97 2.55
CA LEU A 203 -3.68 2.67 3.78
C LEU A 203 -3.46 1.23 4.25
N LEU A 204 -3.37 0.26 3.34
CA LEU A 204 -3.12 -1.14 3.67
C LEU A 204 -1.71 -1.32 4.26
N THR A 205 -0.68 -0.75 3.64
CA THR A 205 0.71 -0.86 4.12
C THR A 205 0.94 -0.11 5.44
N LEU A 206 0.32 1.07 5.63
CA LEU A 206 0.37 1.78 6.91
C LEU A 206 -0.18 0.96 8.08
N ASN A 207 -1.17 0.12 7.83
CA ASN A 207 -1.83 -0.70 8.83
C ASN A 207 -1.41 -2.17 8.76
N GLU A 208 -0.35 -2.48 7.97
CA GLU A 208 0.12 -3.86 7.86
C GLU A 208 0.81 -4.32 9.15
N PHE A 209 0.30 -5.42 9.65
CA PHE A 209 0.76 -6.04 10.90
C PHE A 209 1.35 -7.44 10.65
N GLY A 210 0.66 -8.25 9.84
CA GLY A 210 0.96 -9.67 9.66
C GLY A 210 2.33 -9.90 8.99
N ILE A 211 2.59 -9.22 7.86
CA ILE A 211 3.87 -9.34 7.14
C ILE A 211 5.03 -8.93 8.05
N VAL A 212 4.89 -7.78 8.74
CA VAL A 212 5.97 -7.26 9.60
C VAL A 212 6.25 -8.20 10.77
N LEU A 213 5.18 -8.64 11.47
CA LEU A 213 5.32 -9.52 12.63
C LEU A 213 5.92 -10.88 12.26
N PHE A 214 5.37 -11.52 11.22
CA PHE A 214 5.78 -12.89 10.84
C PHE A 214 7.09 -12.94 10.06
N THR A 215 7.55 -11.84 9.45
CA THR A 215 8.91 -11.76 8.89
C THR A 215 9.97 -11.83 10.00
N GLY A 216 9.67 -11.33 11.19
CA GLY A 216 10.61 -11.33 12.30
C GLY A 216 11.89 -10.53 12.00
N ALA A 217 11.79 -9.50 11.15
CA ALA A 217 12.93 -8.70 10.74
C ALA A 217 13.53 -7.96 11.93
N LYS A 218 14.82 -8.19 12.21
CA LYS A 218 15.51 -7.59 13.34
C LYS A 218 15.51 -6.07 13.25
N GLY A 219 15.04 -5.41 14.32
CA GLY A 219 14.98 -3.94 14.38
C GLY A 219 13.89 -3.31 13.51
N VAL A 220 12.94 -4.09 12.99
CA VAL A 220 11.77 -3.59 12.27
C VAL A 220 10.55 -3.72 13.16
N ILE A 221 10.24 -2.64 13.86
CA ILE A 221 9.00 -2.51 14.64
C ILE A 221 8.21 -1.37 14.03
N THR A 222 6.98 -1.66 13.59
CA THR A 222 6.03 -0.67 13.09
C THR A 222 5.02 -0.29 14.16
N LEU A 223 4.26 0.80 13.98
CA LEU A 223 3.24 1.21 14.94
C LEU A 223 2.19 0.10 15.18
N PRO A 224 1.65 -0.61 14.16
CA PRO A 224 0.74 -1.73 14.39
C PRO A 224 1.34 -2.83 15.26
N VAL A 225 2.61 -3.19 15.05
CA VAL A 225 3.32 -4.17 15.88
C VAL A 225 3.52 -3.65 17.30
N LEU A 226 3.83 -2.36 17.45
CA LEU A 226 4.01 -1.75 18.77
C LEU A 226 2.69 -1.65 19.55
N ILE A 227 1.57 -1.36 18.87
CA ILE A 227 0.22 -1.42 19.47
C ILE A 227 -0.07 -2.82 19.99
N TYR A 228 0.17 -3.85 19.18
CA TYR A 228 0.00 -5.24 19.58
C TYR A 228 0.89 -5.59 20.78
N THR A 229 2.15 -5.24 20.75
CA THR A 229 3.09 -5.54 21.82
C THR A 229 2.64 -4.89 23.13
N ARG A 230 2.28 -3.61 23.13
CA ARG A 230 1.82 -2.93 24.35
C ARG A 230 0.45 -3.42 24.80
N GLY A 231 -0.52 -3.52 23.88
CA GLY A 231 -1.91 -3.84 24.25
C GLY A 231 -2.13 -5.30 24.62
N ILE A 232 -1.45 -6.24 23.96
CA ILE A 232 -1.71 -7.67 24.08
C ILE A 232 -0.58 -8.40 24.82
N VAL A 233 0.68 -8.04 24.60
CA VAL A 233 1.81 -8.76 25.20
C VAL A 233 2.15 -8.21 26.58
N THR A 234 2.19 -6.88 26.74
CA THR A 234 2.54 -6.24 28.01
C THR A 234 1.35 -5.70 28.79
N PHE A 235 0.14 -5.75 28.22
CA PHE A 235 -1.13 -5.27 28.82
C PHE A 235 -1.11 -3.77 29.21
N ASP A 236 -0.27 -2.97 28.54
CA ASP A 236 -0.26 -1.51 28.66
C ASP A 236 -1.31 -0.92 27.71
N LEU A 237 -2.59 -0.99 28.10
CA LEU A 237 -3.71 -0.50 27.30
C LEU A 237 -3.67 1.03 27.07
N PRO A 238 -3.36 1.88 28.08
CA PRO A 238 -3.26 3.32 27.85
C PRO A 238 -2.16 3.67 26.84
N GLY A 239 -0.96 3.08 26.97
CA GLY A 239 0.14 3.30 26.02
C GLY A 239 -0.19 2.80 24.61
N ALA A 240 -0.83 1.64 24.48
CA ALA A 240 -1.31 1.12 23.21
C ALA A 240 -2.36 2.05 22.57
N ALA A 241 -3.28 2.62 23.37
CA ALA A 241 -4.31 3.54 22.90
C ALA A 241 -3.74 4.87 22.41
N VAL A 242 -2.68 5.39 23.04
CA VAL A 242 -1.95 6.58 22.56
C VAL A 242 -1.38 6.29 21.17
N ILE A 243 -0.67 5.16 21.01
CA ILE A 243 -0.06 4.80 19.72
C ILE A 243 -1.12 4.60 18.65
N ALA A 244 -2.24 3.91 18.97
CA ALA A 244 -3.35 3.71 18.05
C ALA A 244 -3.99 5.04 17.60
N THR A 245 -4.15 6.00 18.53
CA THR A 245 -4.66 7.35 18.20
C THR A 245 -3.72 8.06 17.23
N VAL A 246 -2.40 8.00 17.46
CA VAL A 246 -1.40 8.55 16.54
C VAL A 246 -1.44 7.84 15.19
N GLN A 247 -1.56 6.51 15.18
CA GLN A 247 -1.67 5.72 13.93
C GLN A 247 -2.87 6.13 13.09
N ILE A 248 -4.04 6.34 13.72
CA ILE A 248 -5.25 6.83 13.04
C ILE A 248 -5.00 8.21 12.44
N ALA A 249 -4.47 9.15 13.23
CA ALA A 249 -4.16 10.50 12.77
C ALA A 249 -3.14 10.49 11.61
N LEU A 250 -2.09 9.67 11.72
CA LEU A 250 -1.07 9.48 10.68
C LEU A 250 -1.69 8.95 9.39
N SER A 251 -2.54 7.92 9.46
CA SER A 251 -3.20 7.32 8.31
C SER A 251 -4.09 8.35 7.59
N LEU A 252 -4.88 9.12 8.33
CA LEU A 252 -5.73 10.17 7.77
C LEU A 252 -4.90 11.30 7.15
N MET A 253 -3.82 11.70 7.81
CA MET A 253 -2.93 12.76 7.32
C MET A 253 -2.23 12.34 6.02
N LEU A 254 -1.63 11.16 5.97
CA LEU A 254 -0.92 10.67 4.80
C LEU A 254 -1.87 10.39 3.63
N TYR A 255 -3.06 9.84 3.91
CA TYR A 255 -4.11 9.67 2.89
C TYR A 255 -4.57 11.03 2.33
N GLY A 256 -4.82 12.00 3.20
CA GLY A 256 -5.20 13.37 2.79
C GLY A 256 -4.10 14.04 1.97
N LEU A 257 -2.84 13.91 2.40
CA LEU A 257 -1.68 14.43 1.67
C LEU A 257 -1.53 13.76 0.29
N TYR A 258 -1.65 12.43 0.25
CA TYR A 258 -1.62 11.67 -1.00
C TYR A 258 -2.69 12.21 -1.97
N ARG A 259 -3.93 12.30 -1.53
CA ARG A 259 -5.04 12.83 -2.34
C ARG A 259 -4.81 14.27 -2.80
N MET A 260 -4.29 15.12 -1.92
CA MET A 260 -4.02 16.53 -2.24
C MET A 260 -2.93 16.66 -3.30
N VAL A 261 -1.84 15.94 -3.18
CA VAL A 261 -0.73 15.94 -4.15
C VAL A 261 -1.24 15.51 -5.52
N PHE A 262 -1.99 14.42 -5.58
CA PHE A 262 -2.54 13.94 -6.85
C PHE A 262 -3.60 14.87 -7.43
N ALA A 263 -4.49 15.45 -6.63
CA ALA A 263 -5.46 16.43 -7.12
C ALA A 263 -4.79 17.64 -7.78
N ARG A 264 -3.68 18.12 -7.20
CA ARG A 264 -2.88 19.20 -7.79
C ARG A 264 -2.21 18.80 -9.10
N LEU A 265 -1.69 17.57 -9.19
CA LEU A 265 -1.09 17.05 -10.44
C LEU A 265 -2.12 16.92 -11.57
N MET A 266 -3.36 16.59 -11.23
CA MET A 266 -4.45 16.49 -12.20
C MET A 266 -4.99 17.86 -12.65
N SER A 267 -5.17 18.81 -11.74
CA SER A 267 -5.69 20.14 -12.06
C SER A 267 -4.73 20.96 -12.95
N GLY A 268 -3.43 20.68 -12.92
CA GLY A 268 -2.45 21.28 -13.82
C GLY A 268 -2.55 20.79 -15.28
N ARG A 269 -3.13 19.61 -15.50
CA ARG A 269 -3.30 19.04 -16.86
C ARG A 269 -4.57 19.53 -17.56
N GLY A 270 -5.66 19.77 -16.85
CA GLY A 270 -6.93 20.23 -17.42
C GLY A 270 -6.91 21.70 -17.88
N ARG A 271 -5.92 22.50 -17.48
CA ARG A 271 -5.79 23.89 -17.91
C ARG A 271 -5.12 24.07 -19.27
N GLY A 272 -4.35 23.09 -19.74
CA GLY A 272 -3.71 23.14 -21.05
C GLY A 272 -4.66 22.84 -22.23
N ASP A 273 -5.78 22.15 -21.99
CA ASP A 273 -6.74 21.78 -23.03
C ASP A 273 -7.88 22.81 -23.21
N ALA A 274 -8.06 23.72 -22.27
CA ALA A 274 -9.14 24.71 -22.33
C ALA A 274 -8.79 25.96 -23.14
N ASP A 275 -7.52 26.18 -23.47
CA ASP A 275 -7.07 27.38 -24.21
C ASP A 275 -7.04 27.18 -25.75
N VAL A 276 -7.43 26.00 -26.24
CA VAL A 276 -7.70 25.82 -27.69
C VAL A 276 -9.17 26.15 -27.95
N VAL A 277 -9.54 27.39 -27.72
CA VAL A 277 -10.79 27.94 -28.24
C VAL A 277 -10.63 28.07 -29.76
N VAL A 278 -11.39 27.26 -30.47
CA VAL A 278 -11.57 27.35 -31.90
C VAL A 278 -12.04 28.78 -32.23
N GLU A 279 -11.16 29.56 -32.79
CA GLU A 279 -11.52 30.87 -33.36
C GLU A 279 -12.53 30.62 -34.48
N PRO A 280 -13.74 31.20 -34.46
CA PRO A 280 -14.71 30.98 -35.50
C PRO A 280 -14.16 31.58 -36.79
N ALA A 281 -14.01 30.74 -37.81
CA ALA A 281 -13.68 31.17 -39.18
C ALA A 281 -14.70 32.19 -39.64
N LYS A 282 -14.22 33.39 -39.99
CA LYS A 282 -14.99 34.42 -40.66
C LYS A 282 -15.17 34.10 -42.14
#